data_a1892f4527a5706697314cbbc40ca445
#
_entry.id   a1892f4527a5706697314cbbc40ca445
#
_cell.length_a   1.000
_cell.length_b   1.000
_cell.length_c   1.000
_cell.angle_alpha   90.00
_cell.angle_beta   90.00
_cell.angle_gamma   90.00
#
_symmetry.space_group_name_H-M   'P 1'
#
loop_
_entity.id
_entity.type
_entity.pdbx_description
1 polymer ?
#
loop_
_entity_poly.entity_id
_entity_poly.type
_entity_poly.pdbx_seq_one_letter_code
_entity_poly.pdbx_strand_id
1 'polypeptide(L)'
;MAQAGTRGQRNFLGDFEAMLKALSLDYVDCARYETSGYAEFIGKLYAMNPSMFQSPIYCDHTLTQMALHYLSWFQDPAIRFEVGPNASWHVDLDAWKLQRYGDELYVIAAPAESGIKHGERIVAVNGSTPADMRPEVERLLRTTVEPADPEREDWSVVLAFAKHATVQDESGTCRTVSLVPGESAVTDRMRKLYAKRTGQETHADEVHIDADPEMGASTEAVPACSLRISDDVCVLRLSAPGNSEFSKELVECLARLASSYAEAPRQGVIKGLVIDVRGAQGGAQEDIYPLVNWVLAPGTTAAPADLFGKPGILLNCSRRNVAAKLDELAIVRSKLEQVSDTAALAELDALASDLATKRGAGLVADETDFYPAVTFASAQSAGEADGRLPVVILTDRDTSDAAEWLVRAAKSAGYARIAGRATRGSIDNTCLRTVRLDNDFSLTFPTARYLAATGPLATLGRGIAPDVHIPWTPAQLTRDVEFDEACKLLEA
;
A
#
# COMPACT_ATOMS: atom_id res chain seq x y z
N MET A 1 17.21 -30.40 25.41
CA MET A 1 18.21 -29.31 25.54
C MET A 1 18.51 -28.81 24.15
N ALA A 2 17.81 -27.79 23.71
CA ALA A 2 18.06 -27.11 22.43
C ALA A 2 19.20 -26.14 22.65
N GLN A 3 20.29 -26.29 21.90
CA GLN A 3 21.42 -25.37 21.87
C GLN A 3 20.90 -23.99 21.45
N ALA A 4 21.00 -23.02 22.37
CA ALA A 4 20.88 -21.61 22.03
C ALA A 4 22.07 -21.25 21.12
N GLY A 5 21.84 -21.23 19.83
CA GLY A 5 22.83 -20.76 18.86
C GLY A 5 23.19 -19.30 19.23
N THR A 6 24.45 -19.07 19.40
CA THR A 6 25.07 -17.73 19.44
C THR A 6 24.58 -17.01 18.17
N ARG A 7 23.72 -16.00 18.32
CA ARG A 7 23.39 -15.08 17.22
C ARG A 7 24.72 -14.48 16.76
N GLY A 8 25.15 -14.92 15.58
CA GLY A 8 26.37 -14.45 14.95
C GLY A 8 26.37 -12.94 14.77
N GLN A 9 27.54 -12.40 14.61
CA GLN A 9 27.76 -11.00 14.27
C GLN A 9 26.83 -10.64 13.08
N ARG A 10 26.03 -9.59 13.21
CA ARG A 10 25.08 -9.17 12.16
C ARG A 10 25.81 -8.96 10.84
N ASN A 11 25.39 -9.66 9.80
CA ASN A 11 25.99 -9.59 8.47
C ASN A 11 25.26 -8.57 7.60
N PHE A 12 25.45 -7.30 7.91
CA PHE A 12 24.88 -6.17 7.18
C PHE A 12 25.18 -6.22 5.67
N LEU A 13 26.41 -6.57 5.28
CA LEU A 13 26.78 -6.73 3.88
C LEU A 13 26.01 -7.87 3.23
N GLY A 14 25.80 -8.98 3.95
CA GLY A 14 25.03 -10.10 3.45
C GLY A 14 23.57 -9.75 3.17
N ASP A 15 22.95 -8.94 4.01
CA ASP A 15 21.58 -8.44 3.76
C ASP A 15 21.52 -7.60 2.50
N PHE A 16 22.47 -6.69 2.30
CA PHE A 16 22.55 -5.91 1.08
C PHE A 16 22.82 -6.74 -0.16
N GLU A 17 23.75 -7.68 -0.09
CA GLU A 17 24.02 -8.59 -1.20
C GLU A 17 22.80 -9.44 -1.55
N ALA A 18 22.03 -9.90 -0.54
CA ALA A 18 20.80 -10.64 -0.75
C ALA A 18 19.72 -9.75 -1.42
N MET A 19 19.58 -8.50 -0.98
CA MET A 19 18.66 -7.53 -1.59
C MET A 19 19.04 -7.22 -3.04
N LEU A 20 20.29 -6.89 -3.30
CA LEU A 20 20.80 -6.61 -4.65
C LEU A 20 20.62 -7.83 -5.57
N LYS A 21 20.92 -9.02 -5.06
CA LYS A 21 20.76 -10.27 -5.80
C LYS A 21 19.29 -10.58 -6.11
N ALA A 22 18.37 -10.27 -5.20
CA ALA A 22 16.94 -10.41 -5.42
C ALA A 22 16.48 -9.47 -6.55
N LEU A 23 16.84 -8.19 -6.48
CA LEU A 23 16.42 -7.20 -7.46
C LEU A 23 17.08 -7.37 -8.82
N SER A 24 18.35 -7.78 -8.89
CA SER A 24 19.05 -7.98 -10.16
C SER A 24 18.67 -9.23 -10.93
N LEU A 25 18.15 -10.25 -10.25
CA LEU A 25 17.88 -11.56 -10.87
C LEU A 25 16.41 -11.98 -10.83
N ASP A 26 15.67 -11.56 -9.80
CA ASP A 26 14.34 -12.09 -9.52
C ASP A 26 13.22 -11.06 -9.72
N TYR A 27 13.51 -9.78 -9.58
CA TYR A 27 12.54 -8.71 -9.86
C TYR A 27 12.12 -8.72 -11.33
N VAL A 28 10.85 -8.48 -11.64
CA VAL A 28 10.33 -8.52 -13.01
C VAL A 28 11.02 -7.50 -13.93
N ASP A 29 11.40 -6.34 -13.39
CA ASP A 29 12.09 -5.29 -14.13
C ASP A 29 13.58 -5.23 -13.77
N CYS A 30 14.20 -6.40 -13.70
CA CYS A 30 15.59 -6.58 -13.25
C CYS A 30 16.62 -5.76 -14.06
N ALA A 31 16.31 -5.37 -15.30
CA ALA A 31 17.16 -4.49 -16.10
C ALA A 31 17.36 -3.10 -15.46
N ARG A 32 16.46 -2.66 -14.58
CA ARG A 32 16.60 -1.40 -13.83
C ARG A 32 17.64 -1.45 -12.72
N TYR A 33 18.13 -2.62 -12.37
CA TYR A 33 19.13 -2.81 -11.34
C TYR A 33 20.43 -2.02 -11.63
N GLU A 34 20.88 -1.94 -12.88
CA GLU A 34 22.12 -1.24 -13.28
C GLU A 34 21.94 0.28 -13.45
N THR A 35 20.93 0.87 -12.84
CA THR A 35 20.74 2.32 -12.87
C THR A 35 21.86 3.08 -12.15
N SER A 36 21.96 4.38 -12.42
CA SER A 36 22.92 5.29 -11.73
C SER A 36 22.84 5.21 -10.21
N GLY A 37 21.69 4.85 -9.63
CA GLY A 37 21.52 4.61 -8.21
C GLY A 37 22.32 3.46 -7.65
N TYR A 38 22.59 2.43 -8.43
CA TYR A 38 23.44 1.32 -8.01
C TYR A 38 24.89 1.76 -7.74
N ALA A 39 25.49 2.51 -8.64
CA ALA A 39 26.86 3.00 -8.47
C ALA A 39 26.99 3.94 -7.27
N GLU A 40 26.02 4.85 -7.08
CA GLU A 40 25.98 5.74 -5.91
C GLU A 40 25.84 4.94 -4.61
N PHE A 41 24.93 3.97 -4.59
CA PHE A 41 24.68 3.12 -3.46
C PHE A 41 25.91 2.28 -3.07
N ILE A 42 26.54 1.61 -4.03
CA ILE A 42 27.75 0.83 -3.82
C ILE A 42 28.89 1.74 -3.33
N GLY A 43 29.06 2.94 -3.92
CA GLY A 43 30.04 3.91 -3.46
C GLY A 43 29.85 4.30 -1.99
N LYS A 44 28.59 4.57 -1.56
CA LYS A 44 28.27 4.85 -0.16
C LYS A 44 28.55 3.65 0.75
N LEU A 45 28.18 2.45 0.32
CA LEU A 45 28.42 1.23 1.08
C LEU A 45 29.92 1.00 1.37
N TYR A 46 30.78 1.15 0.35
CA TYR A 46 32.23 1.00 0.52
C TYR A 46 32.88 2.15 1.31
N ALA A 47 32.28 3.34 1.32
CA ALA A 47 32.77 4.48 2.09
C ALA A 47 32.42 4.39 3.59
N MET A 48 31.55 3.47 3.99
CA MET A 48 31.15 3.33 5.39
C MET A 48 32.27 2.76 6.26
N ASN A 49 32.48 3.40 7.43
CA ASN A 49 33.46 2.94 8.39
C ASN A 49 32.98 1.65 9.08
N PRO A 50 33.77 0.56 9.08
CA PRO A 50 33.40 -0.69 9.73
C PRO A 50 33.05 -0.56 11.23
N SER A 51 33.58 0.44 11.93
CA SER A 51 33.23 0.68 13.33
C SER A 51 31.77 1.11 13.55
N MET A 52 31.12 1.64 12.52
CA MET A 52 29.68 2.00 12.57
C MET A 52 28.78 0.78 12.73
N PHE A 53 29.25 -0.40 12.34
CA PHE A 53 28.50 -1.66 12.42
C PHE A 53 28.60 -2.35 13.78
N GLN A 54 29.24 -1.73 14.77
CA GLN A 54 29.38 -2.30 16.11
C GLN A 54 28.12 -2.10 16.98
N SER A 55 27.30 -1.08 16.68
CA SER A 55 26.04 -0.83 17.37
C SER A 55 24.87 -1.40 16.58
N PRO A 56 24.08 -2.35 17.13
CA PRO A 56 22.92 -2.91 16.43
C PRO A 56 21.89 -1.85 16.01
N ILE A 57 21.60 -0.88 16.87
CA ILE A 57 20.62 0.19 16.58
C ILE A 57 21.11 1.05 15.41
N TYR A 58 22.37 1.43 15.43
CA TYR A 58 22.94 2.24 14.37
C TYR A 58 22.97 1.49 13.03
N CYS A 59 23.25 0.19 13.08
CA CYS A 59 23.23 -0.67 11.88
C CYS A 59 21.83 -0.75 11.29
N ASP A 60 20.80 -1.02 12.10
CA ASP A 60 19.43 -1.17 11.63
C ASP A 60 18.90 0.13 11.04
N HIS A 61 19.12 1.26 11.72
CA HIS A 61 18.76 2.59 11.21
C HIS A 61 19.45 2.89 9.87
N THR A 62 20.76 2.69 9.79
CA THR A 62 21.53 3.00 8.59
C THR A 62 21.17 2.07 7.43
N LEU A 63 20.97 0.77 7.70
CA LEU A 63 20.54 -0.20 6.71
C LEU A 63 19.19 0.21 6.11
N THR A 64 18.22 0.50 6.96
CA THR A 64 16.88 0.90 6.49
C THR A 64 16.97 2.16 5.64
N GLN A 65 17.68 3.19 6.09
CA GLN A 65 17.87 4.42 5.33
C GLN A 65 18.51 4.16 3.97
N MET A 66 19.58 3.39 3.92
CA MET A 66 20.26 3.06 2.67
C MET A 66 19.41 2.22 1.74
N ALA A 67 18.67 1.22 2.28
CA ALA A 67 17.75 0.40 1.51
C ALA A 67 16.66 1.25 0.87
N LEU A 68 15.99 2.10 1.65
CA LEU A 68 14.92 2.98 1.13
C LEU A 68 15.45 3.96 0.08
N HIS A 69 16.65 4.53 0.28
CA HIS A 69 17.30 5.37 -0.73
C HIS A 69 17.58 4.62 -2.03
N TYR A 70 18.07 3.40 -1.94
CA TYR A 70 18.32 2.58 -3.12
C TYR A 70 17.01 2.18 -3.81
N LEU A 71 16.01 1.73 -3.03
CA LEU A 71 14.72 1.31 -3.57
C LEU A 71 13.93 2.45 -4.21
N SER A 72 14.16 3.69 -3.78
CA SER A 72 13.53 4.87 -4.39
C SER A 72 13.87 5.06 -5.88
N TRP A 73 14.95 4.46 -6.37
CA TRP A 73 15.31 4.50 -7.79
C TRP A 73 14.40 3.65 -8.68
N PHE A 74 13.74 2.64 -8.12
CA PHE A 74 12.85 1.76 -8.89
C PHE A 74 11.51 2.40 -9.21
N GLN A 75 11.06 3.35 -8.37
CA GLN A 75 9.75 4.02 -8.52
C GLN A 75 8.57 3.03 -8.64
N ASP A 76 8.72 1.86 -8.03
CA ASP A 76 7.74 0.79 -8.02
C ASP A 76 7.09 0.69 -6.64
N PRO A 77 5.80 1.06 -6.48
CA PRO A 77 5.11 1.01 -5.19
C PRO A 77 4.90 -0.41 -4.65
N ALA A 78 5.07 -1.43 -5.50
CA ALA A 78 5.02 -2.83 -5.09
C ALA A 78 6.32 -3.33 -4.44
N ILE A 79 7.42 -2.57 -4.55
CA ILE A 79 8.66 -2.86 -3.82
C ILE A 79 8.53 -2.29 -2.41
N ARG A 80 8.62 -3.17 -1.40
CA ARG A 80 8.51 -2.81 0.02
C ARG A 80 9.71 -3.35 0.78
N PHE A 81 10.28 -2.51 1.64
CA PHE A 81 11.30 -2.89 2.61
C PHE A 81 10.70 -2.73 4.01
N GLU A 82 10.62 -3.82 4.74
CA GLU A 82 9.97 -3.85 6.04
C GLU A 82 10.99 -4.19 7.13
N VAL A 83 10.83 -3.51 8.25
CA VAL A 83 11.64 -3.72 9.45
C VAL A 83 10.80 -4.51 10.44
N GLY A 84 11.22 -5.73 10.75
CA GLY A 84 10.49 -6.60 11.65
C GLY A 84 10.54 -6.14 13.12
N PRO A 85 9.64 -6.66 13.96
CA PRO A 85 9.45 -6.19 15.35
C PRO A 85 10.64 -6.49 16.26
N ASN A 86 11.53 -7.41 15.87
CA ASN A 86 12.71 -7.75 16.65
C ASN A 86 13.97 -6.98 16.24
N ALA A 87 13.88 -6.11 15.23
CA ALA A 87 14.97 -5.20 14.88
C ALA A 87 15.27 -4.25 16.03
N SER A 88 16.54 -3.86 16.15
CA SER A 88 16.97 -2.95 17.22
C SER A 88 16.45 -1.53 17.03
N TRP A 89 16.08 -1.19 15.80
CA TRP A 89 15.45 0.06 15.43
C TRP A 89 14.28 -0.26 14.50
N HIS A 90 13.15 0.32 14.79
CA HIS A 90 11.92 0.17 14.02
C HIS A 90 11.36 1.54 13.71
N VAL A 91 10.85 1.70 12.50
CA VAL A 91 10.10 2.88 12.08
C VAL A 91 8.79 2.41 11.45
N ASP A 92 7.73 3.03 11.89
CA ASP A 92 6.43 2.88 11.26
C ASP A 92 6.23 4.05 10.28
N LEU A 93 6.48 3.78 9.01
CA LEU A 93 6.31 4.78 7.96
C LEU A 93 4.82 5.08 7.72
N ASP A 94 3.94 4.12 7.95
CA ASP A 94 2.50 4.26 7.72
C ASP A 94 1.83 5.13 8.79
N ALA A 95 2.47 5.32 9.95
CA ALA A 95 2.04 6.25 10.98
C ALA A 95 2.16 7.72 10.57
N TRP A 96 3.02 8.03 9.58
CA TRP A 96 3.18 9.36 9.04
C TRP A 96 2.33 9.56 7.79
N LYS A 97 1.36 10.46 7.86
CA LYS A 97 0.59 10.90 6.69
C LYS A 97 0.69 12.41 6.58
N LEU A 98 1.29 12.86 5.50
CA LEU A 98 1.52 14.28 5.26
C LEU A 98 1.00 14.64 3.88
N GLN A 99 0.54 15.86 3.74
CA GLN A 99 0.04 16.38 2.48
C GLN A 99 0.65 17.76 2.21
N ARG A 100 1.25 17.90 1.04
CA ARG A 100 1.76 19.17 0.59
C ARG A 100 0.65 20.01 -0.07
N TYR A 101 0.64 21.32 0.23
CA TYR A 101 -0.20 22.32 -0.43
C TYR A 101 0.62 23.60 -0.64
N GLY A 102 0.92 23.92 -1.89
CA GLY A 102 1.89 24.96 -2.22
C GLY A 102 3.27 24.62 -1.65
N ASP A 103 3.85 25.51 -0.87
CA ASP A 103 5.14 25.30 -0.19
C ASP A 103 4.98 24.79 1.26
N GLU A 104 3.75 24.58 1.72
CA GLU A 104 3.43 24.13 3.06
C GLU A 104 3.22 22.62 3.12
N LEU A 105 3.63 22.00 4.22
CA LEU A 105 3.48 20.58 4.48
C LEU A 105 2.59 20.36 5.71
N TYR A 106 1.39 19.84 5.49
CA TYR A 106 0.38 19.61 6.52
C TYR A 106 0.44 18.19 7.08
N VAL A 107 0.20 18.06 8.37
CA VAL A 107 0.14 16.78 9.07
C VAL A 107 -1.29 16.27 9.04
N ILE A 108 -1.50 15.14 8.36
CA ILE A 108 -2.77 14.40 8.35
C ILE A 108 -2.78 13.36 9.48
N ALA A 109 -1.66 12.66 9.68
CA ALA A 109 -1.43 11.78 10.81
C ALA A 109 0.06 11.76 11.17
N ALA A 110 0.36 11.53 12.44
CA ALA A 110 1.71 11.35 12.95
C ALA A 110 1.69 10.34 14.10
N PRO A 111 2.81 9.65 14.39
CA PRO A 111 2.92 8.79 15.56
C PRO A 111 2.58 9.55 16.84
N ALA A 112 1.79 8.95 17.74
CA ALA A 112 1.33 9.61 18.97
C ALA A 112 2.50 10.10 19.84
N GLU A 113 3.58 9.34 19.89
CA GLU A 113 4.80 9.67 20.63
C GLU A 113 5.56 10.85 20.05
N SER A 114 5.30 11.26 18.83
CA SER A 114 5.93 12.43 18.22
C SER A 114 5.47 13.75 18.84
N GLY A 115 4.30 13.75 19.48
CA GLY A 115 3.66 14.97 20.00
C GLY A 115 3.23 15.96 18.92
N ILE A 116 3.23 15.54 17.65
CA ILE A 116 2.75 16.32 16.50
C ILE A 116 1.28 15.99 16.27
N LYS A 117 0.46 17.00 16.01
CA LYS A 117 -0.99 16.86 15.93
C LYS A 117 -1.49 16.97 14.48
N HIS A 118 -2.65 16.36 14.23
CA HIS A 118 -3.41 16.59 13.01
C HIS A 118 -3.64 18.08 12.75
N GLY A 119 -3.47 18.53 11.52
CA GLY A 119 -3.66 19.92 11.10
C GLY A 119 -2.46 20.83 11.30
N GLU A 120 -1.46 20.45 12.10
CA GLU A 120 -0.23 21.23 12.24
C GLU A 120 0.57 21.24 10.94
N ARG A 121 1.41 22.25 10.77
CA ARG A 121 2.29 22.39 9.61
C ARG A 121 3.73 22.11 9.98
N ILE A 122 4.43 21.33 9.16
CA ILE A 122 5.88 21.17 9.25
C ILE A 122 6.54 22.35 8.55
N VAL A 123 7.17 23.23 9.31
CA VAL A 123 7.86 24.43 8.77
C VAL A 123 9.35 24.21 8.56
N ALA A 124 9.95 23.27 9.29
CA ALA A 124 11.33 22.84 9.04
C ALA A 124 11.56 21.41 9.51
N VAL A 125 12.45 20.70 8.81
CA VAL A 125 12.97 19.37 9.16
C VAL A 125 14.48 19.48 9.28
N ASN A 126 15.04 19.15 10.44
CA ASN A 126 16.47 19.32 10.74
C ASN A 126 17.00 20.75 10.45
N GLY A 127 16.15 21.76 10.56
CA GLY A 127 16.50 23.17 10.32
C GLY A 127 16.31 23.66 8.89
N SER A 128 15.98 22.80 7.93
CA SER A 128 15.71 23.16 6.53
C SER A 128 14.22 23.17 6.26
N THR A 129 13.72 24.08 5.43
CA THR A 129 12.30 24.09 5.04
C THR A 129 12.01 22.91 4.09
N PRO A 130 10.77 22.40 4.01
CA PRO A 130 10.40 21.40 3.03
C PRO A 130 10.72 21.83 1.58
N ALA A 131 10.53 23.10 1.24
CA ALA A 131 10.85 23.63 -0.08
C ALA A 131 12.36 23.53 -0.40
N ASP A 132 13.23 23.89 0.56
CA ASP A 132 14.68 23.82 0.39
C ASP A 132 15.18 22.36 0.29
N MET A 133 14.57 21.44 1.03
CA MET A 133 14.95 20.04 1.05
C MET A 133 14.50 19.28 -0.19
N ARG A 134 13.38 19.68 -0.79
CA ARG A 134 12.71 18.95 -1.86
C ARG A 134 13.65 18.48 -3.00
N PRO A 135 14.54 19.32 -3.56
CA PRO A 135 15.45 18.88 -4.63
C PRO A 135 16.36 17.71 -4.23
N GLU A 136 16.75 17.64 -2.95
CA GLU A 136 17.64 16.59 -2.44
C GLU A 136 16.91 15.27 -2.14
N VAL A 137 15.64 15.37 -1.76
CA VAL A 137 14.81 14.21 -1.37
C VAL A 137 13.79 13.78 -2.43
N GLU A 138 13.77 14.41 -3.60
CA GLU A 138 12.76 14.22 -4.64
C GLU A 138 12.49 12.75 -4.95
N ARG A 139 13.52 11.92 -5.07
CA ARG A 139 13.37 10.48 -5.32
C ARG A 139 12.72 9.75 -4.14
N LEU A 140 13.05 10.12 -2.91
CA LEU A 140 12.43 9.55 -1.71
C LEU A 140 10.94 9.87 -1.66
N LEU A 141 10.55 11.04 -2.15
CA LEU A 141 9.16 11.46 -2.24
C LEU A 141 8.35 10.69 -3.29
N ARG A 142 9.00 9.83 -4.08
CA ARG A 142 8.37 9.00 -5.12
C ARG A 142 7.59 9.80 -6.19
N THR A 143 8.06 10.99 -6.54
CA THR A 143 7.40 11.90 -7.49
C THR A 143 8.15 12.06 -8.81
N THR A 144 9.02 11.13 -9.17
CA THR A 144 9.86 11.23 -10.38
C THR A 144 9.13 10.92 -11.69
N VAL A 145 7.83 10.68 -11.62
CA VAL A 145 7.01 10.59 -12.84
C VAL A 145 6.70 11.99 -13.32
N GLU A 146 7.07 12.30 -14.53
CA GLU A 146 6.77 13.60 -15.11
C GLU A 146 5.32 13.70 -15.63
N PRO A 147 4.64 14.81 -15.36
CA PRO A 147 5.07 15.91 -14.48
C PRO A 147 5.01 15.51 -13.01
N ALA A 148 5.97 16.03 -12.22
CA ALA A 148 5.97 15.81 -10.78
C ALA A 148 4.67 16.33 -10.16
N ASP A 149 3.97 15.46 -9.44
CA ASP A 149 2.70 15.79 -8.80
C ASP A 149 2.92 16.02 -7.29
N PRO A 150 2.81 17.26 -6.80
CA PRO A 150 2.98 17.56 -5.38
C PRO A 150 2.01 16.82 -4.47
N GLU A 151 0.83 16.47 -4.97
CA GLU A 151 -0.17 15.74 -4.18
C GLU A 151 0.22 14.29 -3.92
N ARG A 152 1.20 13.76 -4.66
CA ARG A 152 1.72 12.40 -4.53
C ARG A 152 3.00 12.30 -3.68
N GLU A 153 3.55 13.42 -3.22
CA GLU A 153 4.76 13.44 -2.40
C GLU A 153 4.55 12.68 -1.09
N ASP A 154 5.40 11.69 -0.82
CA ASP A 154 5.40 10.92 0.42
C ASP A 154 6.56 11.37 1.33
N TRP A 155 6.26 12.24 2.29
CA TRP A 155 7.23 12.78 3.24
C TRP A 155 7.48 11.87 4.45
N SER A 156 6.79 10.72 4.55
CA SER A 156 6.92 9.80 5.68
C SER A 156 8.37 9.35 5.90
N VAL A 157 9.06 8.98 4.83
CA VAL A 157 10.48 8.54 4.88
C VAL A 157 11.38 9.66 5.38
N VAL A 158 11.15 10.90 4.93
CA VAL A 158 11.97 12.05 5.33
C VAL A 158 11.82 12.32 6.82
N LEU A 159 10.59 12.33 7.35
CA LEU A 159 10.34 12.56 8.77
C LEU A 159 10.78 11.40 9.65
N ALA A 160 10.62 10.17 9.19
CA ALA A 160 11.03 8.99 9.92
C ALA A 160 12.54 8.95 10.25
N PHE A 161 13.37 9.60 9.42
CA PHE A 161 14.81 9.71 9.63
C PHE A 161 15.26 11.09 10.15
N ALA A 162 14.33 12.00 10.37
CA ALA A 162 14.66 13.32 10.90
C ALA A 162 14.96 13.27 12.40
N LYS A 163 15.87 14.11 12.84
CA LYS A 163 16.19 14.27 14.27
C LYS A 163 15.20 15.16 14.99
N HIS A 164 14.74 16.21 14.31
CA HIS A 164 13.77 17.14 14.84
C HIS A 164 12.95 17.76 13.71
N ALA A 165 11.74 18.16 14.04
CA ALA A 165 10.89 18.96 13.17
C ALA A 165 10.47 20.25 13.92
N THR A 166 10.39 21.35 13.20
CA THR A 166 9.71 22.55 13.69
C THR A 166 8.30 22.53 13.12
N VAL A 167 7.33 22.55 14.02
CA VAL A 167 5.91 22.53 13.67
C VAL A 167 5.25 23.84 14.07
N GLN A 168 4.22 24.22 13.32
CA GLN A 168 3.41 25.40 13.57
C GLN A 168 1.95 24.98 13.75
N ASP A 169 1.33 25.44 14.82
CA ASP A 169 -0.08 25.22 15.09
C ASP A 169 -1.00 26.22 14.35
N GLU A 170 -2.32 26.07 14.53
CA GLU A 170 -3.32 26.94 13.91
C GLU A 170 -3.21 28.41 14.38
N SER A 171 -2.66 28.67 15.57
CA SER A 171 -2.42 30.00 16.09
C SER A 171 -1.20 30.72 15.47
N GLY A 172 -0.41 29.97 14.68
CA GLY A 172 0.86 30.41 14.12
C GLY A 172 2.05 30.23 15.07
N THR A 173 1.84 29.61 16.24
CA THR A 173 2.93 29.36 17.21
C THR A 173 3.80 28.22 16.74
N CYS A 174 5.12 28.47 16.70
CA CYS A 174 6.10 27.44 16.32
C CYS A 174 6.73 26.78 17.53
N ARG A 175 6.94 25.46 17.45
CA ARG A 175 7.73 24.69 18.42
C ARG A 175 8.60 23.66 17.70
N THR A 176 9.74 23.34 18.29
CA THR A 176 10.60 22.26 17.78
C THR A 176 10.34 20.99 18.58
N VAL A 177 10.14 19.89 17.86
CA VAL A 177 9.85 18.56 18.41
C VAL A 177 11.02 17.64 18.06
N SER A 178 11.50 16.85 19.03
CA SER A 178 12.47 15.78 18.78
C SER A 178 11.75 14.58 18.20
N LEU A 179 12.22 14.08 17.08
CA LEU A 179 11.70 12.88 16.42
C LEU A 179 12.54 11.64 16.74
N VAL A 180 13.70 11.83 17.37
CA VAL A 180 14.50 10.72 17.87
C VAL A 180 13.82 10.17 19.13
N PRO A 181 13.54 8.85 19.23
CA PRO A 181 13.09 8.27 20.49
C PRO A 181 14.02 8.71 21.61
N GLY A 182 13.46 9.28 22.69
CA GLY A 182 14.26 9.82 23.78
C GLY A 182 15.28 8.81 24.31
N GLU A 183 16.42 9.29 24.80
CA GLU A 183 17.48 8.42 25.35
C GLU A 183 16.96 7.43 26.38
N SER A 184 15.88 7.79 27.12
CA SER A 184 15.21 6.89 28.07
C SER A 184 14.55 5.68 27.38
N ALA A 185 13.84 5.88 26.28
CA ALA A 185 13.18 4.79 25.56
C ALA A 185 14.20 3.86 24.88
N VAL A 186 15.27 4.43 24.32
CA VAL A 186 16.41 3.66 23.77
C VAL A 186 17.12 2.90 24.89
N THR A 187 17.37 3.55 26.03
CA THR A 187 18.05 2.95 27.18
C THR A 187 17.21 1.83 27.79
N ASP A 188 15.90 2.01 27.94
CA ASP A 188 15.01 0.97 28.48
C ASP A 188 14.88 -0.22 27.53
N ARG A 189 14.78 0.03 26.24
CA ARG A 189 14.76 -1.04 25.25
C ARG A 189 16.09 -1.80 25.21
N MET A 190 17.22 -1.09 25.28
CA MET A 190 18.55 -1.70 25.39
C MET A 190 18.70 -2.47 26.71
N ARG A 191 18.18 -1.94 27.82
CA ARG A 191 18.20 -2.60 29.12
C ARG A 191 17.38 -3.90 29.10
N LYS A 192 16.17 -3.88 28.51
CA LYS A 192 15.33 -5.07 28.31
C LYS A 192 15.99 -6.11 27.39
N LEU A 193 16.63 -5.67 26.30
CA LEU A 193 17.38 -6.56 25.41
C LEU A 193 18.60 -7.17 26.10
N TYR A 194 19.30 -6.39 26.92
CA TYR A 194 20.46 -6.85 27.70
C TYR A 194 20.03 -7.83 28.78
N ALA A 195 18.98 -7.54 29.55
CA ALA A 195 18.40 -8.41 30.55
C ALA A 195 17.95 -9.76 29.96
N LYS A 196 17.27 -9.72 28.81
CA LYS A 196 16.87 -10.92 28.08
C LYS A 196 18.07 -11.75 27.58
N ARG A 197 19.17 -11.09 27.27
CA ARG A 197 20.40 -11.73 26.77
C ARG A 197 21.27 -12.32 27.88
N THR A 198 21.29 -11.71 29.05
CA THR A 198 22.12 -12.13 30.19
C THR A 198 21.40 -13.00 31.20
N GLY A 199 20.08 -13.16 31.09
CA GLY A 199 19.26 -13.88 32.05
C GLY A 199 19.17 -13.21 33.42
N GLN A 200 19.59 -11.95 33.54
CA GLN A 200 19.48 -11.17 34.79
C GLN A 200 18.11 -10.48 34.79
N GLU A 201 17.20 -10.95 35.63
CA GLU A 201 15.99 -10.21 35.97
C GLU A 201 16.39 -8.93 36.72
N THR A 202 16.24 -7.80 36.08
CA THR A 202 16.31 -6.52 36.77
C THR A 202 14.97 -6.32 37.49
N HIS A 203 14.95 -6.31 38.81
CA HIS A 203 13.86 -5.74 39.60
C HIS A 203 13.78 -4.25 39.19
N ALA A 204 12.91 -3.93 38.26
CA ALA A 204 12.51 -2.57 38.03
C ALA A 204 11.37 -2.28 39.00
N ASP A 205 11.55 -1.31 39.87
CA ASP A 205 10.45 -0.71 40.60
C ASP A 205 9.38 -0.32 39.59
N GLU A 206 8.18 -0.86 39.76
CA GLU A 206 7.00 -0.47 38.98
C GLU A 206 6.69 0.99 39.34
N VAL A 207 7.17 1.91 38.51
CA VAL A 207 6.62 3.24 38.48
C VAL A 207 5.27 3.09 37.77
N HIS A 208 4.20 3.00 38.55
CA HIS A 208 2.85 3.23 38.07
C HIS A 208 2.79 4.65 37.52
N ILE A 209 2.84 4.79 36.21
CA ILE A 209 2.32 5.97 35.55
C ILE A 209 0.82 5.73 35.51
N ASP A 210 0.08 6.41 36.36
CA ASP A 210 -1.36 6.53 36.24
C ASP A 210 -1.67 7.15 34.88
N ALA A 211 -2.00 6.31 33.93
CA ALA A 211 -2.56 6.74 32.67
C ALA A 211 -3.98 7.22 32.98
N ASP A 212 -4.21 8.50 32.77
CA ASP A 212 -5.52 9.13 32.86
C ASP A 212 -6.50 8.42 31.92
N PRO A 213 -7.60 7.78 32.42
CA PRO A 213 -8.45 6.91 31.61
C PRO A 213 -9.48 7.64 30.77
N GLU A 214 -9.35 8.95 30.52
CA GLU A 214 -10.37 9.75 29.83
C GLU A 214 -10.04 10.20 28.38
N MET A 215 -9.15 9.52 27.67
CA MET A 215 -9.16 9.61 26.21
C MET A 215 -9.30 8.21 25.63
N GLY A 216 -10.50 7.66 25.79
CA GLY A 216 -10.93 6.45 25.10
C GLY A 216 -10.99 6.69 23.60
N ALA A 217 -9.90 6.42 22.90
CA ALA A 217 -10.01 6.03 21.50
C ALA A 217 -10.86 4.75 21.50
N SER A 218 -12.06 4.81 20.92
CA SER A 218 -12.88 3.61 20.75
C SER A 218 -12.07 2.61 19.93
N THR A 219 -11.71 1.50 20.54
CA THR A 219 -11.03 0.38 19.90
C THR A 219 -12.02 -0.49 19.09
N GLU A 220 -13.05 0.09 18.53
CA GLU A 220 -13.84 -0.60 17.53
C GLU A 220 -13.01 -0.69 16.25
N ALA A 221 -12.71 -1.91 15.85
CA ALA A 221 -12.01 -2.18 14.60
C ALA A 221 -12.80 -1.52 13.45
N VAL A 222 -12.14 -0.67 12.69
CA VAL A 222 -12.77 -0.07 11.50
C VAL A 222 -13.14 -1.20 10.54
N PRO A 223 -14.42 -1.33 10.13
CA PRO A 223 -14.82 -2.39 9.24
C PRO A 223 -14.11 -2.26 7.90
N ALA A 224 -13.74 -3.39 7.29
CA ALA A 224 -13.06 -3.43 6.00
C ALA A 224 -13.96 -2.92 4.86
N CYS A 225 -15.27 -3.10 5.02
CA CYS A 225 -16.30 -2.55 4.13
C CYS A 225 -17.49 -2.06 4.96
N SER A 226 -18.03 -0.89 4.64
CA SER A 226 -19.20 -0.35 5.33
C SER A 226 -20.14 0.37 4.37
N LEU A 227 -21.45 0.32 4.66
CA LEU A 227 -22.50 1.03 3.92
C LEU A 227 -23.24 1.97 4.85
N ARG A 228 -23.31 3.24 4.50
CA ARG A 228 -24.15 4.24 5.17
C ARG A 228 -25.03 4.95 4.15
N ILE A 229 -26.14 5.48 4.61
CA ILE A 229 -26.96 6.43 3.85
C ILE A 229 -26.77 7.78 4.53
N SER A 230 -26.29 8.75 3.77
CA SER A 230 -26.11 10.13 4.23
C SER A 230 -27.04 11.02 3.40
N ASP A 231 -28.01 11.62 4.06
CA ASP A 231 -29.09 12.38 3.44
C ASP A 231 -29.84 11.53 2.41
N ASP A 232 -29.55 11.72 1.13
CA ASP A 232 -30.15 11.01 -0.01
C ASP A 232 -29.10 10.29 -0.88
N VAL A 233 -27.88 10.05 -0.36
CA VAL A 233 -26.80 9.38 -1.04
C VAL A 233 -26.41 8.11 -0.31
N CYS A 234 -26.32 6.99 -1.04
CA CYS A 234 -25.69 5.77 -0.54
C CYS A 234 -24.16 5.91 -0.61
N VAL A 235 -23.48 5.61 0.48
CA VAL A 235 -22.02 5.65 0.56
C VAL A 235 -21.50 4.27 0.93
N LEU A 236 -20.84 3.63 -0.01
CA LEU A 236 -20.12 2.37 0.20
C LEU A 236 -18.64 2.68 0.38
N ARG A 237 -18.12 2.49 1.59
CA ARG A 237 -16.71 2.70 1.93
C ARG A 237 -15.97 1.38 1.90
N LEU A 238 -14.85 1.32 1.17
CA LEU A 238 -13.89 0.23 1.21
C LEU A 238 -12.66 0.74 1.98
N SER A 239 -12.31 0.08 3.08
CA SER A 239 -11.19 0.50 3.92
C SER A 239 -9.99 -0.43 3.82
N ALA A 240 -10.21 -1.75 3.79
CA ALA A 240 -9.15 -2.75 3.79
C ALA A 240 -9.55 -4.01 2.97
N PRO A 241 -9.54 -3.94 1.63
CA PRO A 241 -9.89 -5.09 0.78
C PRO A 241 -9.06 -6.36 1.03
N GLY A 242 -7.83 -6.22 1.54
CA GLY A 242 -6.98 -7.36 1.93
C GLY A 242 -7.32 -8.01 3.28
N ASN A 243 -8.31 -7.51 4.02
CA ASN A 243 -8.73 -8.08 5.29
C ASN A 243 -9.52 -9.37 5.06
N SER A 244 -9.33 -10.39 5.92
CA SER A 244 -10.03 -11.68 5.84
C SER A 244 -11.56 -11.58 5.95
N GLU A 245 -12.08 -10.55 6.61
CA GLU A 245 -13.52 -10.30 6.75
C GLU A 245 -14.12 -9.52 5.58
N PHE A 246 -13.30 -8.94 4.71
CA PHE A 246 -13.71 -8.04 3.63
C PHE A 246 -14.81 -8.64 2.74
N SER A 247 -14.59 -9.86 2.23
CA SER A 247 -15.55 -10.51 1.33
C SER A 247 -16.93 -10.72 1.96
N LYS A 248 -16.96 -11.05 3.26
CA LYS A 248 -18.21 -11.22 4.00
C LYS A 248 -18.92 -9.88 4.21
N GLU A 249 -18.21 -8.87 4.71
CA GLU A 249 -18.73 -7.53 4.93
C GLU A 249 -19.22 -6.91 3.61
N LEU A 250 -18.49 -7.12 2.51
CA LEU A 250 -18.89 -6.66 1.19
C LEU A 250 -20.20 -7.26 0.74
N VAL A 251 -20.37 -8.58 0.87
CA VAL A 251 -21.63 -9.26 0.50
C VAL A 251 -22.81 -8.70 1.31
N GLU A 252 -22.64 -8.48 2.62
CA GLU A 252 -23.66 -7.89 3.48
C GLU A 252 -23.98 -6.45 3.06
N CYS A 253 -22.96 -5.63 2.78
CA CYS A 253 -23.14 -4.26 2.28
C CYS A 253 -23.89 -4.23 0.94
N LEU A 254 -23.51 -5.10 -0.01
CA LEU A 254 -24.15 -5.15 -1.32
C LEU A 254 -25.61 -5.63 -1.25
N ALA A 255 -25.94 -6.57 -0.36
CA ALA A 255 -27.33 -6.99 -0.15
C ALA A 255 -28.18 -5.83 0.39
N ARG A 256 -27.67 -5.06 1.34
CA ARG A 256 -28.32 -3.86 1.87
C ARG A 256 -28.46 -2.78 0.79
N LEU A 257 -27.41 -2.56 0.00
CA LEU A 257 -27.40 -1.61 -1.11
C LEU A 257 -28.47 -1.98 -2.14
N ALA A 258 -28.56 -3.26 -2.55
CA ALA A 258 -29.56 -3.75 -3.49
C ALA A 258 -30.99 -3.51 -2.97
N SER A 259 -31.23 -3.75 -1.68
CA SER A 259 -32.54 -3.49 -1.05
C SER A 259 -32.87 -2.01 -1.08
N SER A 260 -31.94 -1.13 -0.74
CA SER A 260 -32.11 0.33 -0.76
C SER A 260 -32.42 0.84 -2.17
N TYR A 261 -31.71 0.31 -3.18
CA TYR A 261 -31.96 0.65 -4.59
C TYR A 261 -33.33 0.18 -5.10
N ALA A 262 -33.78 -0.98 -4.70
CA ALA A 262 -35.11 -1.49 -5.09
C ALA A 262 -36.25 -0.63 -4.54
N GLU A 263 -36.06 0.04 -3.42
CA GLU A 263 -37.00 0.93 -2.78
C GLU A 263 -36.90 2.39 -3.26
N ALA A 264 -35.76 2.82 -3.72
CA ALA A 264 -35.46 4.20 -4.11
C ALA A 264 -36.47 4.79 -5.13
N PRO A 265 -36.84 4.09 -6.22
CA PRO A 265 -37.80 4.63 -7.19
C PRO A 265 -39.18 4.89 -6.63
N ARG A 266 -39.51 4.18 -5.53
CA ARG A 266 -40.85 4.29 -4.88
C ARG A 266 -40.90 5.40 -3.84
N GLN A 267 -39.77 5.77 -3.27
CA GLN A 267 -39.68 6.70 -2.15
C GLN A 267 -39.00 8.05 -2.52
N GLY A 268 -38.36 8.12 -3.71
CA GLY A 268 -37.67 9.34 -4.18
C GLY A 268 -36.51 9.79 -3.30
N VAL A 269 -35.94 8.87 -2.47
CA VAL A 269 -35.06 9.23 -1.36
C VAL A 269 -33.58 9.12 -1.74
N ILE A 270 -33.20 8.26 -2.73
CA ILE A 270 -31.79 8.04 -3.06
C ILE A 270 -31.45 8.68 -4.41
N LYS A 271 -30.49 9.60 -4.42
CA LYS A 271 -30.03 10.30 -5.61
C LYS A 271 -28.90 9.58 -6.32
N GLY A 272 -28.06 8.79 -5.61
CA GLY A 272 -26.94 8.12 -6.23
C GLY A 272 -26.11 7.29 -5.25
N LEU A 273 -25.04 6.73 -5.78
CA LEU A 273 -24.06 5.91 -5.05
C LEU A 273 -22.67 6.56 -5.10
N VAL A 274 -22.08 6.78 -3.94
CA VAL A 274 -20.66 7.07 -3.80
C VAL A 274 -19.94 5.80 -3.34
N ILE A 275 -18.98 5.31 -4.12
CA ILE A 275 -18.06 4.25 -3.72
C ILE A 275 -16.75 4.93 -3.29
N ASP A 276 -16.52 5.02 -1.99
CA ASP A 276 -15.35 5.67 -1.45
C ASP A 276 -14.22 4.65 -1.24
N VAL A 277 -13.19 4.72 -2.09
CA VAL A 277 -12.01 3.85 -2.05
C VAL A 277 -10.73 4.61 -1.65
N ARG A 278 -10.86 5.83 -1.14
CA ARG A 278 -9.70 6.60 -0.67
C ARG A 278 -9.01 5.87 0.47
N GLY A 279 -7.68 5.71 0.37
CA GLY A 279 -6.87 5.00 1.35
C GLY A 279 -7.07 3.48 1.38
N ALA A 280 -7.90 2.91 0.49
CA ALA A 280 -8.09 1.46 0.41
C ALA A 280 -6.86 0.77 -0.18
N GLN A 281 -6.33 -0.21 0.53
CA GLN A 281 -5.12 -0.94 0.17
C GLN A 281 -5.27 -2.45 0.38
N GLY A 282 -4.48 -3.22 -0.36
CA GLY A 282 -4.47 -4.67 -0.28
C GLY A 282 -5.60 -5.34 -1.06
N GLY A 283 -5.68 -6.67 -0.92
CA GLY A 283 -6.62 -7.51 -1.67
C GLY A 283 -6.16 -7.83 -3.09
N ALA A 284 -6.86 -8.78 -3.67
CA ALA A 284 -6.65 -9.24 -5.04
C ALA A 284 -7.74 -8.68 -5.97
N GLN A 285 -7.52 -8.82 -7.28
CA GLN A 285 -8.49 -8.39 -8.28
C GLN A 285 -9.85 -9.03 -8.09
N GLU A 286 -9.89 -10.30 -7.67
CA GLU A 286 -11.10 -11.09 -7.48
C GLU A 286 -11.98 -10.57 -6.34
N ASP A 287 -11.38 -9.94 -5.34
CA ASP A 287 -12.10 -9.42 -4.18
C ASP A 287 -13.13 -8.34 -4.56
N ILE A 288 -12.91 -7.63 -5.67
CA ILE A 288 -13.81 -6.57 -6.13
C ILE A 288 -14.81 -7.03 -7.20
N TYR A 289 -14.77 -8.28 -7.65
CA TYR A 289 -15.69 -8.75 -8.69
C TYR A 289 -17.18 -8.52 -8.39
N PRO A 290 -17.68 -8.71 -7.14
CA PRO A 290 -19.06 -8.37 -6.80
C PRO A 290 -19.41 -6.89 -7.01
N LEU A 291 -18.43 -5.98 -6.91
CA LEU A 291 -18.62 -4.54 -7.09
C LEU A 291 -18.65 -4.13 -8.56
N VAL A 292 -18.01 -4.88 -9.45
CA VAL A 292 -17.93 -4.55 -10.88
C VAL A 292 -19.33 -4.37 -11.48
N ASN A 293 -20.30 -5.17 -11.06
CA ASN A 293 -21.68 -5.07 -11.52
C ASN A 293 -22.35 -3.72 -11.20
N TRP A 294 -21.86 -2.99 -10.19
CA TRP A 294 -22.40 -1.70 -9.78
C TRP A 294 -21.80 -0.51 -10.56
N VAL A 295 -20.67 -0.72 -11.24
CA VAL A 295 -20.00 0.31 -12.06
C VAL A 295 -20.31 0.17 -13.56
N LEU A 296 -21.09 -0.86 -13.94
CA LEU A 296 -21.58 -1.04 -15.32
C LEU A 296 -22.84 -0.22 -15.56
N ALA A 297 -22.99 0.29 -16.77
CA ALA A 297 -24.23 0.93 -17.21
C ALA A 297 -25.40 -0.06 -17.13
N PRO A 298 -26.60 0.39 -16.74
CA PRO A 298 -27.80 -0.45 -16.68
C PRO A 298 -28.03 -1.24 -17.97
N GLY A 299 -28.31 -2.54 -17.83
CA GLY A 299 -28.58 -3.43 -18.94
C GLY A 299 -27.35 -3.85 -19.77
N THR A 300 -26.14 -3.49 -19.33
CA THR A 300 -24.91 -3.92 -20.00
C THR A 300 -24.29 -5.15 -19.35
N THR A 301 -23.51 -5.87 -20.15
CA THR A 301 -22.62 -6.96 -19.72
C THR A 301 -21.22 -6.68 -20.23
N ALA A 302 -20.21 -7.19 -19.53
CA ALA A 302 -18.82 -7.08 -19.92
C ALA A 302 -18.05 -8.34 -19.55
N ALA A 303 -17.10 -8.74 -20.38
CA ALA A 303 -16.12 -9.75 -20.05
C ALA A 303 -14.96 -9.14 -19.24
N PRO A 304 -14.22 -9.92 -18.43
CA PRO A 304 -13.05 -9.40 -17.71
C PRO A 304 -12.04 -8.68 -18.60
N ALA A 305 -11.78 -9.18 -19.80
CA ALA A 305 -10.83 -8.57 -20.73
C ALA A 305 -11.25 -7.16 -21.20
N ASP A 306 -12.55 -6.87 -21.23
CA ASP A 306 -13.07 -5.56 -21.61
C ASP A 306 -12.81 -4.52 -20.51
N LEU A 307 -12.78 -4.96 -19.25
CA LEU A 307 -12.69 -4.10 -18.08
C LEU A 307 -11.27 -3.95 -17.57
N PHE A 308 -10.52 -5.05 -17.56
CA PHE A 308 -9.19 -5.11 -16.94
C PHE A 308 -8.05 -5.11 -17.96
N GLY A 309 -8.36 -5.27 -19.24
CA GLY A 309 -7.41 -5.38 -20.31
C GLY A 309 -7.14 -6.85 -20.70
N LYS A 310 -6.34 -7.04 -21.75
CA LYS A 310 -6.02 -8.38 -22.27
C LYS A 310 -5.32 -9.23 -21.18
N PRO A 311 -5.67 -10.53 -21.11
CA PRO A 311 -5.00 -11.45 -20.18
C PRO A 311 -3.53 -11.64 -20.60
N GLY A 312 -2.75 -12.14 -19.66
CA GLY A 312 -1.35 -12.47 -19.85
C GLY A 312 -0.42 -11.69 -18.94
N ILE A 313 0.68 -12.33 -18.62
CA ILE A 313 1.71 -11.79 -17.73
C ILE A 313 3.11 -12.03 -18.29
N LEU A 314 4.03 -11.13 -17.98
CA LEU A 314 5.46 -11.33 -18.15
C LEU A 314 6.04 -11.83 -16.82
N LEU A 315 6.45 -13.10 -16.79
CA LEU A 315 7.02 -13.75 -15.61
C LEU A 315 8.55 -13.69 -15.62
N ASN A 316 9.16 -13.36 -14.51
CA ASN A 316 10.58 -13.64 -14.30
C ASN A 316 10.75 -15.07 -13.76
N CYS A 317 11.00 -16.01 -14.66
CA CYS A 317 11.21 -17.42 -14.36
C CYS A 317 12.62 -17.75 -13.87
N SER A 318 13.21 -16.87 -13.05
CA SER A 318 14.48 -17.19 -12.38
C SER A 318 14.36 -18.51 -11.61
N ARG A 319 15.49 -19.18 -11.38
CA ARG A 319 15.49 -20.43 -10.63
C ARG A 319 14.87 -20.30 -9.23
N ARG A 320 15.05 -19.15 -8.59
CA ARG A 320 14.55 -18.86 -7.24
C ARG A 320 13.05 -18.53 -7.26
N ASN A 321 12.60 -17.75 -8.24
CA ASN A 321 11.18 -17.42 -8.36
C ASN A 321 10.35 -18.67 -8.63
N VAL A 322 10.81 -19.50 -9.57
CA VAL A 322 10.12 -20.76 -9.86
C VAL A 322 10.12 -21.71 -8.65
N ALA A 323 11.24 -21.83 -7.93
CA ALA A 323 11.28 -22.64 -6.71
C ALA A 323 10.28 -22.15 -5.66
N ALA A 324 10.29 -20.84 -5.36
CA ALA A 324 9.36 -20.25 -4.39
C ALA A 324 7.89 -20.46 -4.79
N LYS A 325 7.57 -20.30 -6.08
CA LYS A 325 6.20 -20.52 -6.57
C LYS A 325 5.77 -21.97 -6.50
N LEU A 326 6.67 -22.91 -6.80
CA LEU A 326 6.39 -24.34 -6.63
C LEU A 326 6.15 -24.70 -5.15
N ASP A 327 6.89 -24.09 -4.22
CA ASP A 327 6.66 -24.28 -2.78
C ASP A 327 5.28 -23.76 -2.36
N GLU A 328 4.85 -22.61 -2.87
CA GLU A 328 3.49 -22.07 -2.65
C GLU A 328 2.40 -23.02 -3.22
N LEU A 329 2.59 -23.50 -4.46
CA LEU A 329 1.66 -24.46 -5.08
C LEU A 329 1.58 -25.76 -4.30
N ALA A 330 2.68 -26.23 -3.70
CA ALA A 330 2.68 -27.42 -2.84
C ALA A 330 1.82 -27.22 -1.57
N ILE A 331 1.81 -26.01 -1.00
CA ILE A 331 0.93 -25.67 0.15
C ILE A 331 -0.54 -25.68 -0.28
N VAL A 332 -0.86 -25.07 -1.43
CA VAL A 332 -2.22 -25.09 -2.00
C VAL A 332 -2.67 -26.51 -2.29
N ARG A 333 -1.79 -27.32 -2.90
CA ARG A 333 -2.04 -28.74 -3.18
C ARG A 333 -2.46 -29.51 -1.93
N SER A 334 -1.72 -29.34 -0.83
CA SER A 334 -2.05 -29.98 0.45
C SER A 334 -3.44 -29.63 0.98
N LYS A 335 -3.89 -28.37 0.77
CA LYS A 335 -5.24 -27.92 1.16
C LYS A 335 -6.32 -28.53 0.25
N LEU A 336 -6.08 -28.60 -1.07
CA LEU A 336 -7.02 -29.21 -2.03
C LEU A 336 -7.17 -30.71 -1.81
N GLU A 337 -6.09 -31.41 -1.43
CA GLU A 337 -6.14 -32.82 -1.06
C GLU A 337 -7.06 -33.08 0.15
N GLN A 338 -7.06 -32.17 1.14
CA GLN A 338 -7.92 -32.28 2.32
C GLN A 338 -9.41 -32.16 1.98
N VAL A 339 -9.77 -31.39 0.96
CA VAL A 339 -11.16 -31.24 0.50
C VAL A 339 -11.51 -32.14 -0.68
N SER A 340 -10.56 -33.00 -1.13
CA SER A 340 -10.73 -33.96 -2.22
C SER A 340 -11.17 -33.36 -3.55
N ASP A 341 -10.73 -32.13 -3.87
CA ASP A 341 -11.01 -31.47 -5.15
C ASP A 341 -10.05 -31.96 -6.23
N THR A 342 -10.42 -33.05 -6.90
CA THR A 342 -9.60 -33.68 -7.92
C THR A 342 -9.43 -32.89 -9.20
N ALA A 343 -10.41 -32.02 -9.55
CA ALA A 343 -10.32 -31.16 -10.74
C ALA A 343 -9.30 -30.04 -10.49
N ALA A 344 -9.41 -29.33 -9.38
CA ALA A 344 -8.46 -28.30 -9.01
C ALA A 344 -7.03 -28.86 -8.80
N LEU A 345 -6.90 -30.08 -8.28
CA LEU A 345 -5.60 -30.75 -8.16
C LEU A 345 -4.95 -31.01 -9.54
N ALA A 346 -5.73 -31.45 -10.53
CA ALA A 346 -5.21 -31.69 -11.88
C ALA A 346 -4.74 -30.40 -12.56
N GLU A 347 -5.50 -29.31 -12.41
CA GLU A 347 -5.11 -27.99 -12.92
C GLU A 347 -3.83 -27.47 -12.23
N LEU A 348 -3.74 -27.62 -10.91
CA LEU A 348 -2.57 -27.21 -10.14
C LEU A 348 -1.31 -28.01 -10.54
N ASP A 349 -1.43 -29.33 -10.74
CA ASP A 349 -0.33 -30.18 -11.17
C ASP A 349 0.14 -29.82 -12.59
N ALA A 350 -0.78 -29.47 -13.49
CA ALA A 350 -0.46 -28.97 -14.83
C ALA A 350 0.31 -27.65 -14.77
N LEU A 351 -0.17 -26.69 -13.95
CA LEU A 351 0.49 -25.40 -13.73
C LEU A 351 1.90 -25.58 -13.15
N ALA A 352 2.05 -26.44 -12.13
CA ALA A 352 3.34 -26.71 -11.52
C ALA A 352 4.33 -27.35 -12.50
N SER A 353 3.84 -28.28 -13.35
CA SER A 353 4.65 -28.91 -14.40
C SER A 353 5.12 -27.90 -15.45
N ASP A 354 4.22 -27.05 -15.95
CA ASP A 354 4.55 -26.02 -16.92
C ASP A 354 5.58 -25.03 -16.34
N LEU A 355 5.35 -24.54 -15.13
CA LEU A 355 6.27 -23.63 -14.45
C LEU A 355 7.65 -24.25 -14.23
N ALA A 356 7.72 -25.55 -13.91
CA ALA A 356 8.99 -26.26 -13.75
C ALA A 356 9.81 -26.28 -15.06
N THR A 357 9.16 -26.37 -16.23
CA THR A 357 9.84 -26.33 -17.54
C THR A 357 10.46 -24.97 -17.84
N LYS A 358 9.87 -23.89 -17.32
CA LYS A 358 10.31 -22.49 -17.50
C LYS A 358 11.48 -22.11 -16.57
N ARG A 359 11.90 -23.02 -15.67
CA ARG A 359 12.89 -22.72 -14.61
C ARG A 359 14.24 -22.26 -15.16
N GLY A 360 14.62 -21.01 -14.88
CA GLY A 360 15.86 -20.39 -15.33
C GLY A 360 15.79 -19.78 -16.72
N ALA A 361 14.62 -19.69 -17.33
CA ALA A 361 14.43 -19.10 -18.66
C ALA A 361 14.47 -17.57 -18.66
N GLY A 362 14.55 -16.91 -17.47
CA GLY A 362 14.49 -15.45 -17.38
C GLY A 362 13.06 -14.92 -17.57
N LEU A 363 12.92 -13.83 -18.30
CA LEU A 363 11.60 -13.25 -18.60
C LEU A 363 10.86 -14.05 -19.66
N VAL A 364 9.69 -14.56 -19.32
CA VAL A 364 8.82 -15.38 -20.19
C VAL A 364 7.44 -14.75 -20.23
N ALA A 365 6.96 -14.43 -21.44
CA ALA A 365 5.57 -14.04 -21.62
C ALA A 365 4.67 -15.29 -21.52
N ASP A 366 3.64 -15.19 -20.72
CA ASP A 366 2.59 -16.19 -20.61
C ASP A 366 1.26 -15.51 -20.97
N GLU A 367 0.74 -15.85 -22.15
CA GLU A 367 -0.49 -15.30 -22.71
C GLU A 367 -1.73 -16.11 -22.30
N THR A 368 -1.58 -17.05 -21.37
CA THR A 368 -2.70 -17.81 -20.85
C THR A 368 -3.75 -16.89 -20.28
N ASP A 369 -5.00 -17.16 -20.58
CA ASP A 369 -6.12 -16.43 -19.99
C ASP A 369 -6.29 -16.85 -18.53
N PHE A 370 -5.85 -15.99 -17.62
CA PHE A 370 -6.01 -16.20 -16.17
C PHE A 370 -7.35 -15.69 -15.66
N TYR A 371 -8.17 -15.05 -16.50
CA TYR A 371 -9.47 -14.60 -16.04
C TYR A 371 -10.43 -15.78 -15.88
N PRO A 372 -11.21 -15.79 -14.79
CA PRO A 372 -12.26 -16.78 -14.65
C PRO A 372 -13.29 -16.63 -15.79
N ALA A 373 -13.92 -17.72 -16.18
CA ALA A 373 -15.02 -17.74 -17.16
C ALA A 373 -16.27 -17.06 -16.57
N VAL A 374 -16.17 -15.78 -16.27
CA VAL A 374 -17.22 -14.95 -15.68
C VAL A 374 -17.62 -13.85 -16.65
N THR A 375 -18.90 -13.51 -16.67
CA THR A 375 -19.44 -12.33 -17.34
C THR A 375 -20.05 -11.43 -16.28
N PHE A 376 -19.60 -10.19 -16.24
CA PHE A 376 -20.20 -9.19 -15.36
C PHE A 376 -21.48 -8.65 -16.00
N ALA A 377 -22.51 -8.50 -15.21
CA ALA A 377 -23.78 -7.91 -15.64
C ALA A 377 -24.18 -6.80 -14.67
N SER A 378 -24.68 -5.70 -15.20
CA SER A 378 -25.12 -4.58 -14.37
C SER A 378 -26.07 -5.03 -13.27
N ALA A 379 -25.76 -4.67 -12.03
CA ALA A 379 -26.65 -4.86 -10.89
C ALA A 379 -27.84 -3.88 -10.90
N GLN A 380 -27.75 -2.82 -11.67
CA GLN A 380 -28.82 -1.86 -11.84
C GLN A 380 -29.78 -2.40 -12.90
N SER A 381 -31.02 -2.65 -12.51
CA SER A 381 -32.05 -3.15 -13.45
C SER A 381 -32.28 -2.13 -14.57
N ALA A 382 -32.46 -2.63 -15.79
CA ALA A 382 -32.82 -1.83 -16.97
C ALA A 382 -34.33 -1.39 -16.93
N GLY A 383 -34.90 -1.18 -15.74
CA GLY A 383 -36.25 -0.65 -15.60
C GLY A 383 -36.24 0.83 -15.95
N GLU A 384 -37.10 1.19 -16.89
CA GLU A 384 -37.45 2.53 -17.40
C GLU A 384 -36.39 3.65 -17.26
N ALA A 385 -36.19 4.48 -18.25
CA ALA A 385 -35.15 5.47 -18.38
C ALA A 385 -34.92 6.41 -17.18
N ASP A 386 -35.83 6.45 -16.22
CA ASP A 386 -35.82 7.26 -15.00
C ASP A 386 -35.21 6.55 -13.77
N GLY A 387 -34.84 5.27 -13.85
CA GLY A 387 -34.28 4.49 -12.72
C GLY A 387 -32.76 4.41 -12.64
N ARG A 388 -32.02 5.21 -13.41
CA ARG A 388 -30.55 5.22 -13.38
C ARG A 388 -30.06 6.05 -12.23
N LEU A 389 -29.49 5.40 -11.21
CA LEU A 389 -28.79 6.13 -10.16
C LEU A 389 -27.34 6.36 -10.58
N PRO A 390 -26.87 7.61 -10.62
CA PRO A 390 -25.48 7.90 -10.94
C PRO A 390 -24.53 7.31 -9.89
N VAL A 391 -23.32 6.95 -10.34
CA VAL A 391 -22.28 6.37 -9.49
C VAL A 391 -21.03 7.25 -9.57
N VAL A 392 -20.51 7.62 -8.42
CA VAL A 392 -19.20 8.33 -8.30
C VAL A 392 -18.27 7.45 -7.47
N ILE A 393 -17.03 7.31 -7.93
CA ILE A 393 -15.96 6.64 -7.19
C ILE A 393 -14.99 7.70 -6.70
N LEU A 394 -14.80 7.80 -5.38
CA LEU A 394 -13.81 8.68 -4.77
C LEU A 394 -12.47 7.96 -4.62
N THR A 395 -11.43 8.56 -5.17
CA THR A 395 -10.06 8.01 -5.18
C THR A 395 -9.05 8.99 -4.60
N ASP A 396 -7.94 8.47 -4.10
CA ASP A 396 -6.78 9.24 -3.70
C ASP A 396 -5.46 8.52 -4.03
N ARG A 397 -4.32 9.14 -3.69
CA ARG A 397 -2.99 8.57 -3.95
C ARG A 397 -2.71 7.27 -3.20
N ASP A 398 -3.48 6.96 -2.16
CA ASP A 398 -3.32 5.75 -1.36
C ASP A 398 -4.24 4.61 -1.82
N THR A 399 -5.16 4.89 -2.76
CA THR A 399 -5.99 3.86 -3.41
C THR A 399 -5.11 2.91 -4.21
N SER A 400 -5.07 1.63 -3.84
CA SER A 400 -4.17 0.63 -4.44
C SER A 400 -4.80 -0.76 -4.53
N ASP A 401 -4.10 -1.67 -5.19
CA ASP A 401 -4.39 -3.11 -5.25
C ASP A 401 -5.84 -3.40 -5.73
N ALA A 402 -6.65 -4.13 -4.97
CA ALA A 402 -8.03 -4.47 -5.34
C ALA A 402 -8.88 -3.23 -5.68
N ALA A 403 -8.78 -2.17 -4.87
CA ALA A 403 -9.52 -0.93 -5.10
C ALA A 403 -9.12 -0.25 -6.42
N GLU A 404 -7.84 -0.28 -6.77
CA GLU A 404 -7.35 0.26 -8.04
C GLU A 404 -7.85 -0.55 -9.25
N TRP A 405 -8.01 -1.87 -9.11
CA TRP A 405 -8.67 -2.71 -10.11
C TRP A 405 -10.13 -2.32 -10.33
N LEU A 406 -10.87 -1.97 -9.27
CA LEU A 406 -12.23 -1.45 -9.40
C LEU A 406 -12.25 -0.13 -10.18
N VAL A 407 -11.32 0.78 -9.88
CA VAL A 407 -11.18 2.06 -10.60
C VAL A 407 -10.87 1.80 -12.08
N ARG A 408 -10.01 0.85 -12.41
CA ARG A 408 -9.73 0.44 -13.81
C ARG A 408 -10.99 -0.08 -14.51
N ALA A 409 -11.72 -0.97 -13.86
CA ALA A 409 -12.98 -1.49 -14.42
C ALA A 409 -13.99 -0.38 -14.67
N ALA A 410 -14.17 0.54 -13.73
CA ALA A 410 -15.09 1.67 -13.86
C ALA A 410 -14.66 2.61 -15.00
N LYS A 411 -13.35 2.89 -15.12
CA LYS A 411 -12.79 3.70 -16.22
C LYS A 411 -13.06 3.08 -17.58
N SER A 412 -12.88 1.76 -17.69
CA SER A 412 -13.14 1.01 -18.94
C SER A 412 -14.62 0.95 -19.26
N ALA A 413 -15.48 0.76 -18.24
CA ALA A 413 -16.95 0.73 -18.42
C ALA A 413 -17.54 2.10 -18.78
N GLY A 414 -16.92 3.20 -18.33
CA GLY A 414 -17.30 4.57 -18.69
C GLY A 414 -18.65 5.05 -18.13
N TYR A 415 -19.26 4.31 -17.18
CA TYR A 415 -20.54 4.68 -16.55
C TYR A 415 -20.36 5.42 -15.24
N ALA A 416 -19.58 4.88 -14.31
CA ALA A 416 -19.25 5.55 -13.06
C ALA A 416 -18.24 6.67 -13.31
N ARG A 417 -18.45 7.83 -12.69
CA ARG A 417 -17.47 8.94 -12.69
C ARG A 417 -16.42 8.72 -11.61
N ILE A 418 -15.16 8.87 -11.94
CA ILE A 418 -14.06 8.81 -10.98
C ILE A 418 -13.71 10.24 -10.57
N ALA A 419 -13.75 10.52 -9.27
CA ALA A 419 -13.47 11.86 -8.72
C ALA A 419 -12.43 11.79 -7.61
N GLY A 420 -11.70 12.87 -7.40
CA GLY A 420 -10.63 12.96 -6.39
C GLY A 420 -9.24 13.07 -7.01
N ARG A 421 -8.29 12.28 -6.56
CA ARG A 421 -6.89 12.30 -7.00
C ARG A 421 -6.50 10.98 -7.64
N ALA A 422 -5.40 10.98 -8.41
CA ALA A 422 -4.90 9.79 -9.06
C ALA A 422 -4.56 8.69 -8.03
N THR A 423 -4.83 7.43 -8.39
CA THR A 423 -4.55 6.25 -7.57
C THR A 423 -3.05 5.97 -7.42
N ARG A 424 -2.66 4.96 -6.66
CA ARG A 424 -1.26 4.66 -6.34
C ARG A 424 -0.44 4.20 -7.55
N GLY A 425 -1.02 3.41 -8.46
CA GLY A 425 -0.30 2.83 -9.60
C GLY A 425 0.40 1.51 -9.25
N SER A 426 -0.24 0.66 -8.47
CA SER A 426 0.31 -0.61 -7.98
C SER A 426 -0.08 -1.83 -8.82
N ILE A 427 -1.09 -1.73 -9.67
CA ILE A 427 -1.72 -2.88 -10.33
C ILE A 427 -1.03 -3.38 -11.60
N ASP A 428 0.01 -2.73 -12.07
CA ASP A 428 0.73 -3.20 -13.26
C ASP A 428 1.58 -4.43 -12.96
N ASN A 429 2.06 -4.56 -11.73
CA ASN A 429 2.91 -5.63 -11.26
C ASN A 429 2.13 -6.63 -10.40
N THR A 430 2.54 -7.89 -10.44
CA THR A 430 1.86 -8.99 -9.74
C THR A 430 2.85 -10.06 -9.29
N CYS A 431 2.35 -11.13 -8.68
CA CYS A 431 3.17 -12.23 -8.15
C CYS A 431 4.25 -11.72 -7.20
N LEU A 432 3.83 -11.07 -6.10
CA LEU A 432 4.74 -10.56 -5.09
C LEU A 432 5.51 -11.69 -4.41
N ARG A 433 6.81 -11.50 -4.24
CA ARG A 433 7.67 -12.40 -3.50
C ARG A 433 8.36 -11.67 -2.38
N THR A 434 8.31 -12.24 -1.17
CA THR A 434 9.03 -11.72 -0.01
C THR A 434 10.30 -12.54 0.22
N VAL A 435 11.43 -11.85 0.31
CA VAL A 435 12.71 -12.42 0.73
C VAL A 435 13.00 -11.93 2.14
N ARG A 436 13.15 -12.87 3.07
CA ARG A 436 13.62 -12.58 4.42
C ARG A 436 15.12 -12.37 4.38
N LEU A 437 15.55 -11.26 4.93
CA LEU A 437 16.95 -10.93 5.14
C LEU A 437 17.34 -11.31 6.57
N ASP A 438 18.64 -11.34 6.87
CA ASP A 438 19.08 -11.50 8.23
C ASP A 438 18.55 -10.33 9.10
N ASN A 439 18.62 -10.40 10.39
CA ASN A 439 18.25 -9.31 11.30
C ASN A 439 16.79 -8.84 11.30
N ASP A 440 15.85 -9.69 10.87
CA ASP A 440 14.41 -9.42 10.88
C ASP A 440 13.97 -8.32 9.90
N PHE A 441 14.69 -8.19 8.79
CA PHE A 441 14.26 -7.40 7.64
C PHE A 441 13.62 -8.26 6.58
N SER A 442 12.75 -7.67 5.78
CA SER A 442 12.22 -8.31 4.58
C SER A 442 12.16 -7.35 3.39
N LEU A 443 12.33 -7.92 2.21
CA LEU A 443 12.17 -7.24 0.93
C LEU A 443 11.08 -7.96 0.14
N THR A 444 10.00 -7.23 -0.17
CA THR A 444 8.93 -7.70 -1.05
C THR A 444 9.06 -7.00 -2.40
N PHE A 445 8.94 -7.75 -3.48
CA PHE A 445 9.03 -7.21 -4.85
C PHE A 445 8.21 -8.09 -5.82
N PRO A 446 7.72 -7.52 -6.94
CA PRO A 446 6.98 -8.28 -7.94
C PRO A 446 7.92 -9.12 -8.81
N THR A 447 7.48 -10.34 -9.12
CA THR A 447 8.16 -11.27 -10.02
C THR A 447 7.48 -11.40 -11.38
N ALA A 448 6.33 -10.75 -11.55
CA ALA A 448 5.59 -10.69 -12.80
C ALA A 448 4.97 -9.31 -13.02
N ARG A 449 4.61 -9.05 -14.29
CA ARG A 449 3.89 -7.85 -14.70
C ARG A 449 2.81 -8.23 -15.73
N TYR A 450 1.64 -7.59 -15.66
CA TYR A 450 0.60 -7.79 -16.66
C TYR A 450 1.06 -7.31 -18.04
N LEU A 451 0.80 -8.07 -19.10
CA LEU A 451 1.14 -7.68 -20.47
C LEU A 451 0.31 -6.47 -20.93
N ALA A 452 -0.90 -6.31 -20.39
CA ALA A 452 -1.75 -5.15 -20.61
C ALA A 452 -1.18 -3.85 -19.98
N ALA A 453 -0.25 -3.95 -19.03
CA ALA A 453 0.36 -2.81 -18.34
C ALA A 453 1.39 -2.07 -19.21
N THR A 454 1.05 -1.79 -20.47
CA THR A 454 1.91 -1.10 -21.43
C THR A 454 1.14 0.05 -22.11
N GLY A 455 1.87 1.06 -22.53
CA GLY A 455 1.28 2.22 -23.22
C GLY A 455 0.28 2.98 -22.33
N PRO A 456 -0.90 3.35 -22.85
CA PRO A 456 -1.89 4.16 -22.12
C PRO A 456 -2.48 3.48 -20.88
N LEU A 457 -2.41 2.14 -20.80
CA LEU A 457 -2.93 1.36 -19.67
C LEU A 457 -1.90 1.21 -18.54
N ALA A 458 -0.65 1.62 -18.74
CA ALA A 458 0.36 1.57 -17.71
C ALA A 458 0.05 2.56 -16.58
N THR A 459 0.00 2.08 -15.36
CA THR A 459 -0.29 2.89 -14.15
C THR A 459 0.92 3.07 -13.25
N LEU A 460 1.96 2.27 -13.44
CA LEU A 460 3.15 2.24 -12.58
C LEU A 460 3.71 3.66 -12.35
N GLY A 461 3.74 4.06 -11.09
CA GLY A 461 4.21 5.37 -10.65
C GLY A 461 3.28 6.56 -10.98
N ARG A 462 2.26 6.39 -11.82
CA ARG A 462 1.32 7.46 -12.22
C ARG A 462 -0.05 7.31 -11.58
N GLY A 463 -0.48 6.08 -11.38
CA GLY A 463 -1.85 5.74 -11.00
C GLY A 463 -2.85 5.93 -12.14
N ILE A 464 -4.11 5.73 -11.81
CA ILE A 464 -5.25 5.99 -12.71
C ILE A 464 -5.75 7.39 -12.40
N ALA A 465 -5.69 8.28 -13.39
CA ALA A 465 -6.18 9.64 -13.25
C ALA A 465 -7.71 9.65 -13.12
N PRO A 466 -8.29 10.46 -12.20
CA PRO A 466 -9.72 10.65 -12.10
C PRO A 466 -10.30 11.37 -13.33
N ASP A 467 -11.61 11.28 -13.54
CA ASP A 467 -12.34 12.05 -14.53
C ASP A 467 -12.54 13.49 -14.08
N VAL A 468 -12.71 13.66 -12.76
CA VAL A 468 -12.83 14.96 -12.10
C VAL A 468 -11.77 15.07 -11.02
N HIS A 469 -10.72 15.83 -11.29
CA HIS A 469 -9.67 16.09 -10.31
C HIS A 469 -10.19 17.05 -9.23
N ILE A 470 -10.14 16.61 -7.98
CA ILE A 470 -10.45 17.41 -6.79
C ILE A 470 -9.15 17.56 -6.01
N PRO A 471 -8.48 18.73 -6.11
CA PRO A 471 -7.21 18.92 -5.45
C PRO A 471 -7.36 18.92 -3.93
N TRP A 472 -6.34 18.41 -3.25
CA TRP A 472 -6.30 18.52 -1.81
C TRP A 472 -6.09 20.00 -1.40
N THR A 473 -6.84 20.42 -0.41
CA THR A 473 -6.72 21.76 0.18
C THR A 473 -6.76 21.66 1.71
N PRO A 474 -6.23 22.65 2.46
CA PRO A 474 -6.32 22.65 3.92
C PRO A 474 -7.75 22.59 4.47
N ALA A 475 -8.76 22.93 3.69
CA ALA A 475 -10.16 22.78 4.08
C ALA A 475 -10.53 21.31 4.40
N GLN A 476 -9.81 20.35 3.81
CA GLN A 476 -10.00 18.91 4.06
C GLN A 476 -9.55 18.45 5.46
N LEU A 477 -8.85 19.30 6.20
CA LEU A 477 -8.53 19.04 7.61
C LEU A 477 -9.78 19.14 8.51
N THR A 478 -10.81 19.87 8.08
CA THR A 478 -12.00 20.14 8.90
C THR A 478 -13.31 19.64 8.28
N ARG A 479 -13.32 19.36 6.97
CA ARG A 479 -14.50 18.85 6.26
C ARG A 479 -14.10 17.96 5.10
N ASP A 480 -14.96 17.05 4.70
CA ASP A 480 -14.74 16.17 3.55
C ASP A 480 -15.13 16.85 2.22
N VAL A 481 -14.22 17.72 1.72
CA VAL A 481 -14.43 18.48 0.47
C VAL A 481 -14.64 17.56 -0.73
N GLU A 482 -13.91 16.41 -0.78
CA GLU A 482 -14.04 15.46 -1.88
C GLU A 482 -15.42 14.80 -1.89
N PHE A 483 -15.96 14.46 -0.72
CA PHE A 483 -17.31 13.91 -0.61
C PHE A 483 -18.38 14.95 -0.98
N ASP A 484 -18.23 16.20 -0.52
CA ASP A 484 -19.14 17.28 -0.89
C ASP A 484 -19.21 17.48 -2.41
N GLU A 485 -18.06 17.42 -3.11
CA GLU A 485 -17.98 17.51 -4.56
C GLU A 485 -18.57 16.26 -5.25
N ALA A 486 -18.34 15.05 -4.69
CA ALA A 486 -18.95 13.84 -5.21
C ALA A 486 -20.48 13.92 -5.17
N CYS A 487 -21.06 14.44 -4.09
CA CYS A 487 -22.52 14.63 -4.00
C CYS A 487 -23.05 15.58 -5.09
N LYS A 488 -22.32 16.66 -5.41
CA LYS A 488 -22.69 17.56 -6.51
C LYS A 488 -22.63 16.87 -7.87
N LEU A 489 -21.66 15.97 -8.07
CA LEU A 489 -21.53 15.20 -9.33
C LEU A 489 -22.65 14.19 -9.53
N LEU A 490 -23.33 13.74 -8.45
CA LEU A 490 -24.52 12.89 -8.54
C LEU A 490 -25.77 13.67 -9.01
N GLU A 491 -25.76 15.00 -8.87
CA GLU A 491 -26.87 15.87 -9.27
C GLU A 491 -26.73 16.40 -10.71
N ALA A 492 -25.53 16.24 -11.31
CA ALA A 492 -25.18 16.77 -12.63
C ALA A 492 -25.39 15.72 -13.74
#